data_8675940e8ab26bf5caab985259264892
#
_entry.id   8675940e8ab26bf5caab985259264892
#
_cell.length_a   1.000
_cell.length_b   1.000
_cell.length_c   1.000
_cell.angle_alpha   90.00
_cell.angle_beta   90.00
_cell.angle_gamma   90.00
#
_symmetry.space_group_name_H-M   'P 1'
#
loop_
_entity.id
_entity.type
_entity.pdbx_description
1 polymer ?
#
loop_
_entity_poly.entity_id
_entity_poly.type
_entity_poly.pdbx_seq_one_letter_code
_entity_poly.pdbx_strand_id
1 'polypeptide(L)'
;KILWDRLPAAPKLLTRIYRPYAFEPLKCQDRVELLLNHYRTLEVAGWSKLFNESVTQAIVLAEVPSKSGDLMVLSLLSLGEGHREGEMSLLLQWQGRVIFTVSFLLASSDHGFNMIITRLHGNRDHDGKEVIRQATKALHGLRPAVLITQLSRHLAMLLGCEDVLLVGNHQRVALNPKRRKKIKTDLDGLWIELGAVKKQSGFFHLHPRVHLPSDFSDVASHKRAEAKRKATILSCLLLSMDST
;
A
#
# COMPACT_ATOMS: atom_id res chain seq x y z
N LYS A 1 2.61 -18.56 -15.39
CA LYS A 1 1.24 -19.04 -15.71
C LYS A 1 0.20 -17.94 -15.47
N ILE A 2 0.10 -17.35 -14.29
CA ILE A 2 -0.92 -16.33 -13.93
C ILE A 2 -1.01 -15.19 -14.95
N LEU A 3 0.12 -14.64 -15.39
CA LEU A 3 0.14 -13.55 -16.37
C LEU A 3 -0.52 -13.99 -17.70
N TRP A 4 -0.17 -15.17 -18.20
CA TRP A 4 -0.71 -15.71 -19.45
C TRP A 4 -2.21 -16.01 -19.36
N ASP A 5 -2.66 -16.55 -18.23
CA ASP A 5 -4.07 -16.82 -17.97
C ASP A 5 -4.91 -15.53 -17.92
N ARG A 6 -4.27 -14.42 -17.55
CA ARG A 6 -4.93 -13.09 -17.43
C ARG A 6 -5.01 -12.33 -18.77
N LEU A 7 -4.08 -12.55 -19.71
CA LEU A 7 -4.00 -11.78 -20.94
C LEU A 7 -5.27 -11.82 -21.82
N PRO A 8 -6.01 -12.94 -21.95
CA PRO A 8 -7.25 -12.93 -22.72
C PRO A 8 -8.30 -11.95 -22.19
N ALA A 9 -8.38 -11.79 -20.87
CA ALA A 9 -9.30 -10.85 -20.21
C ALA A 9 -8.73 -9.42 -20.08
N ALA A 10 -7.42 -9.27 -20.19
CA ALA A 10 -6.70 -8.01 -20.00
C ALA A 10 -5.56 -7.83 -21.03
N PRO A 11 -5.86 -7.78 -22.34
CA PRO A 11 -4.82 -7.78 -23.39
C PRO A 11 -3.93 -6.52 -23.35
N LYS A 12 -4.43 -5.40 -22.87
CA LYS A 12 -3.66 -4.17 -22.75
C LYS A 12 -2.68 -4.16 -21.57
N LEU A 13 -2.68 -5.21 -20.76
CA LEU A 13 -1.76 -5.32 -19.62
C LEU A 13 -0.30 -5.17 -20.07
N LEU A 14 0.08 -5.80 -21.18
CA LEU A 14 1.43 -5.70 -21.73
C LEU A 14 1.76 -4.31 -22.29
N THR A 15 0.77 -3.46 -22.56
CA THR A 15 1.05 -2.09 -23.05
C THR A 15 1.67 -1.20 -21.98
N ARG A 16 1.65 -1.62 -20.70
CA ARG A 16 2.30 -0.91 -19.59
C ARG A 16 3.80 -0.73 -19.80
N ILE A 17 4.45 -1.68 -20.45
CA ILE A 17 5.89 -1.64 -20.70
C ILE A 17 6.32 -0.47 -21.60
N TYR A 18 5.42 0.02 -22.46
CA TYR A 18 5.69 1.16 -23.37
C TYR A 18 5.43 2.53 -22.74
N ARG A 19 4.98 2.58 -21.49
CA ARG A 19 4.64 3.82 -20.78
C ARG A 19 5.39 3.87 -19.45
N PRO A 20 5.53 5.06 -18.82
CA PRO A 20 6.02 5.13 -17.44
C PRO A 20 5.20 4.17 -16.55
N TYR A 21 5.88 3.25 -15.85
CA TYR A 21 5.26 2.17 -15.08
C TYR A 21 5.97 2.01 -13.74
N ALA A 22 5.20 1.72 -12.70
CA ALA A 22 5.61 1.51 -11.32
C ALA A 22 6.38 2.72 -10.72
N PHE A 23 7.59 2.98 -11.17
CA PHE A 23 8.44 4.10 -10.73
C PHE A 23 9.40 4.53 -11.84
N GLU A 24 10.07 5.66 -11.66
CA GLU A 24 11.05 6.21 -12.61
C GLU A 24 12.46 6.31 -11.97
N PRO A 25 13.53 6.23 -12.75
CA PRO A 25 13.55 5.90 -14.17
C PRO A 25 13.56 4.39 -14.41
N LEU A 26 12.78 3.90 -15.36
CA LEU A 26 12.83 2.52 -15.85
C LEU A 26 12.88 2.51 -17.38
N LYS A 27 13.82 1.76 -17.98
CA LYS A 27 13.84 1.47 -19.42
C LYS A 27 12.72 0.46 -19.74
N CYS A 28 12.42 0.28 -21.02
CA CYS A 28 11.39 -0.66 -21.46
C CYS A 28 11.69 -2.09 -20.98
N GLN A 29 12.94 -2.53 -21.10
CA GLN A 29 13.36 -3.84 -20.63
C GLN A 29 13.16 -4.03 -19.13
N ASP A 30 13.55 -3.05 -18.32
CA ASP A 30 13.38 -3.09 -16.85
C ASP A 30 11.90 -3.21 -16.48
N ARG A 31 11.00 -2.58 -17.24
CA ARG A 31 9.55 -2.66 -17.03
C ARG A 31 9.00 -4.05 -17.34
N VAL A 32 9.51 -4.68 -18.41
CA VAL A 32 9.17 -6.07 -18.74
C VAL A 32 9.61 -7.00 -17.62
N GLU A 33 10.86 -6.86 -17.19
CA GLU A 33 11.42 -7.69 -16.11
C GLU A 33 10.65 -7.50 -14.81
N LEU A 34 10.33 -6.27 -14.44
CA LEU A 34 9.56 -5.97 -13.24
C LEU A 34 8.15 -6.56 -13.29
N LEU A 35 7.46 -6.44 -14.45
CA LEU A 35 6.14 -7.03 -14.65
C LEU A 35 6.17 -8.54 -14.54
N LEU A 36 7.10 -9.20 -15.25
CA LEU A 36 7.26 -10.65 -15.21
C LEU A 36 7.65 -11.14 -13.82
N ASN A 37 8.53 -10.40 -13.15
CA ASN A 37 9.00 -10.72 -11.81
C ASN A 37 7.83 -10.71 -10.81
N HIS A 38 6.94 -9.72 -10.86
CA HIS A 38 5.75 -9.68 -10.00
C HIS A 38 4.93 -10.98 -10.10
N TYR A 39 4.59 -11.40 -11.32
CA TYR A 39 3.77 -12.59 -11.52
C TYR A 39 4.51 -13.90 -11.16
N ARG A 40 5.81 -13.96 -11.40
CA ARG A 40 6.64 -15.09 -10.94
C ARG A 40 6.71 -15.16 -9.41
N THR A 41 6.89 -14.02 -8.76
CA THR A 41 6.90 -13.94 -7.30
C THR A 41 5.59 -14.44 -6.71
N LEU A 42 4.44 -14.04 -7.26
CA LEU A 42 3.14 -14.55 -6.85
C LEU A 42 3.01 -16.07 -6.98
N GLU A 43 3.55 -16.64 -8.06
CA GLU A 43 3.52 -18.09 -8.29
C GLU A 43 4.41 -18.83 -7.30
N VAL A 44 5.66 -18.37 -7.14
CA VAL A 44 6.66 -19.02 -6.26
C VAL A 44 6.25 -18.92 -4.80
N ALA A 45 5.69 -17.78 -4.38
CA ALA A 45 5.22 -17.55 -3.02
C ALA A 45 3.88 -18.25 -2.71
N GLY A 46 3.23 -18.90 -3.69
CA GLY A 46 1.96 -19.60 -3.49
C GLY A 46 0.72 -18.68 -3.44
N TRP A 47 0.84 -17.41 -3.81
CA TRP A 47 -0.22 -16.40 -3.71
C TRP A 47 -1.12 -16.29 -4.94
N SER A 48 -1.01 -17.26 -5.87
CA SER A 48 -1.76 -17.28 -7.12
C SER A 48 -3.28 -17.28 -6.91
N LYS A 49 -3.78 -18.00 -5.90
CA LYS A 49 -5.21 -18.07 -5.57
C LYS A 49 -5.72 -16.72 -5.13
N LEU A 50 -5.09 -16.14 -4.11
CA LEU A 50 -5.45 -14.82 -3.57
C LEU A 50 -5.44 -13.74 -4.66
N PHE A 51 -4.41 -13.76 -5.53
CA PHE A 51 -4.33 -12.84 -6.65
C PHE A 51 -5.51 -13.01 -7.61
N ASN A 52 -5.83 -14.23 -8.04
CA ASN A 52 -6.91 -14.50 -8.98
C ASN A 52 -8.27 -14.09 -8.43
N GLU A 53 -8.54 -14.36 -7.17
CA GLU A 53 -9.77 -13.91 -6.49
C GLU A 53 -9.85 -12.38 -6.47
N SER A 54 -8.74 -11.69 -6.18
CA SER A 54 -8.68 -10.23 -6.14
C SER A 54 -8.85 -9.54 -7.51
N VAL A 55 -8.79 -10.29 -8.62
CA VAL A 55 -9.07 -9.77 -9.98
C VAL A 55 -10.55 -9.52 -10.19
N THR A 56 -11.41 -10.36 -9.61
CA THR A 56 -12.86 -10.30 -9.81
C THR A 56 -13.57 -9.43 -8.80
N GLN A 57 -13.06 -9.40 -7.56
CA GLN A 57 -13.64 -8.62 -6.47
C GLN A 57 -12.59 -8.24 -5.44
N ALA A 58 -12.84 -7.14 -4.72
CA ALA A 58 -12.00 -6.79 -3.59
C ALA A 58 -12.15 -7.82 -2.46
N ILE A 59 -11.02 -8.32 -1.96
CA ILE A 59 -10.98 -9.27 -0.85
C ILE A 59 -10.81 -8.48 0.44
N VAL A 60 -11.73 -8.64 1.39
CA VAL A 60 -11.61 -8.03 2.71
C VAL A 60 -10.52 -8.77 3.48
N LEU A 61 -9.48 -8.04 3.90
CA LEU A 61 -8.37 -8.56 4.70
C LEU A 61 -8.54 -8.28 6.19
N ALA A 62 -9.19 -7.18 6.53
CA ALA A 62 -9.42 -6.81 7.93
C ALA A 62 -10.55 -5.80 8.05
N GLU A 63 -11.22 -5.82 9.18
CA GLU A 63 -12.21 -4.82 9.55
C GLU A 63 -12.21 -4.55 11.06
N VAL A 64 -12.50 -3.32 11.43
CA VAL A 64 -12.61 -2.90 12.83
C VAL A 64 -13.66 -1.78 12.96
N PRO A 65 -14.47 -1.76 14.01
CA PRO A 65 -15.35 -0.63 14.28
C PRO A 65 -14.51 0.62 14.64
N SER A 66 -14.85 1.75 14.03
CA SER A 66 -14.30 3.05 14.38
C SER A 66 -14.98 3.62 15.62
N LYS A 67 -14.53 4.79 16.11
CA LYS A 67 -15.15 5.48 17.25
C LYS A 67 -16.65 5.78 17.05
N SER A 68 -17.10 5.97 15.81
CA SER A 68 -18.52 6.20 15.47
C SER A 68 -19.34 4.93 15.35
N GLY A 69 -18.72 3.75 15.45
CA GLY A 69 -19.35 2.46 15.20
C GLY A 69 -19.30 2.00 13.74
N ASP A 70 -19.05 2.89 12.80
CA ASP A 70 -18.87 2.52 11.39
C ASP A 70 -17.62 1.68 11.18
N LEU A 71 -17.68 0.70 10.28
CA LEU A 71 -16.53 -0.16 9.99
C LEU A 71 -15.44 0.59 9.22
N MET A 72 -14.21 0.40 9.66
CA MET A 72 -13.00 0.65 8.89
C MET A 72 -12.59 -0.68 8.24
N VAL A 73 -12.56 -0.73 6.93
CA VAL A 73 -12.33 -1.95 6.16
C VAL A 73 -11.05 -1.81 5.35
N LEU A 74 -10.19 -2.83 5.41
CA LEU A 74 -9.04 -2.99 4.53
C LEU A 74 -9.34 -4.07 3.51
N SER A 75 -9.21 -3.75 2.22
CA SER A 75 -9.42 -4.71 1.14
C SER A 75 -8.24 -4.75 0.18
N LEU A 76 -8.02 -5.93 -0.42
CA LEU A 76 -7.04 -6.17 -1.47
C LEU A 76 -7.74 -6.28 -2.82
N LEU A 77 -7.19 -5.63 -3.83
CA LEU A 77 -7.70 -5.65 -5.21
C LEU A 77 -6.55 -5.71 -6.21
N SER A 78 -6.68 -6.58 -7.22
CA SER A 78 -5.78 -6.54 -8.38
C SER A 78 -6.14 -5.39 -9.32
N LEU A 79 -5.14 -4.69 -9.82
CA LEU A 79 -5.33 -3.51 -10.65
C LEU A 79 -5.59 -3.89 -12.12
N GLY A 80 -6.60 -3.27 -12.70
CA GLY A 80 -6.96 -3.45 -14.11
C GLY A 80 -5.96 -2.82 -15.09
N GLU A 81 -6.23 -3.00 -16.40
CA GLU A 81 -5.32 -2.61 -17.51
C GLU A 81 -4.88 -1.14 -17.52
N GLY A 82 -5.73 -0.21 -17.07
CA GLY A 82 -5.46 1.22 -17.12
C GLY A 82 -4.47 1.72 -16.07
N HIS A 83 -4.18 0.92 -15.05
CA HIS A 83 -3.30 1.29 -13.96
C HIS A 83 -1.82 1.13 -14.33
N ARG A 84 -0.99 2.05 -13.88
CA ARG A 84 0.44 2.08 -14.18
C ARG A 84 1.33 2.18 -12.95
N GLU A 85 0.72 2.25 -11.78
CA GLU A 85 1.42 2.46 -10.52
C GLU A 85 1.40 1.19 -9.66
N GLY A 86 1.48 0.01 -10.29
CA GLY A 86 1.53 -1.29 -9.63
C GLY A 86 0.57 -2.31 -10.23
N GLU A 87 0.53 -3.49 -9.64
CA GLU A 87 -0.31 -4.63 -10.05
C GLU A 87 -1.43 -4.90 -9.05
N MET A 88 -1.23 -4.52 -7.79
CA MET A 88 -2.19 -4.70 -6.70
C MET A 88 -2.40 -3.42 -5.92
N SER A 89 -3.53 -3.31 -5.25
CA SER A 89 -3.84 -2.20 -4.34
C SER A 89 -4.46 -2.68 -3.04
N LEU A 90 -4.08 -2.02 -1.96
CA LEU A 90 -4.85 -2.00 -0.72
C LEU A 90 -5.76 -0.78 -0.71
N LEU A 91 -7.00 -1.01 -0.32
CA LEU A 91 -8.04 0.01 -0.19
C LEU A 91 -8.43 0.11 1.28
N LEU A 92 -8.23 1.28 1.88
CA LEU A 92 -8.76 1.58 3.21
C LEU A 92 -10.09 2.30 3.02
N GLN A 93 -11.16 1.72 3.56
CA GLN A 93 -12.53 2.19 3.38
C GLN A 93 -13.16 2.55 4.73
N TRP A 94 -14.00 3.56 4.74
CA TRP A 94 -14.80 3.99 5.87
C TRP A 94 -16.15 4.51 5.38
N GLN A 95 -17.24 4.08 6.01
CA GLN A 95 -18.62 4.39 5.58
C GLN A 95 -18.86 4.06 4.08
N GLY A 96 -18.34 2.91 3.63
CA GLY A 96 -18.47 2.46 2.24
C GLY A 96 -17.64 3.26 1.21
N ARG A 97 -16.84 4.25 1.64
CA ARG A 97 -16.00 5.09 0.77
C ARG A 97 -14.53 4.76 0.92
N VAL A 98 -13.82 4.66 -0.20
CA VAL A 98 -12.35 4.55 -0.19
C VAL A 98 -11.76 5.88 0.29
N ILE A 99 -11.07 5.85 1.43
CA ILE A 99 -10.41 7.04 2.02
C ILE A 99 -8.94 7.12 1.66
N PHE A 100 -8.26 5.98 1.54
CA PHE A 100 -6.87 5.89 1.09
C PHE A 100 -6.63 4.64 0.25
N THR A 101 -5.65 4.74 -0.66
CA THR A 101 -5.21 3.63 -1.52
C THR A 101 -3.69 3.56 -1.53
N VAL A 102 -3.16 2.34 -1.38
CA VAL A 102 -1.76 2.00 -1.66
C VAL A 102 -1.72 1.10 -2.87
N SER A 103 -0.88 1.41 -3.86
CA SER A 103 -0.60 0.52 -4.98
C SER A 103 0.80 -0.05 -4.83
N PHE A 104 0.95 -1.33 -5.12
CA PHE A 104 2.21 -2.05 -4.95
C PHE A 104 2.39 -3.16 -5.99
N LEU A 105 3.58 -3.71 -6.02
CA LEU A 105 3.96 -4.93 -6.71
C LEU A 105 4.94 -5.72 -5.85
N LEU A 106 5.10 -6.99 -6.15
CA LEU A 106 6.10 -7.87 -5.55
C LEU A 106 7.27 -8.03 -6.51
N ALA A 107 8.46 -8.14 -5.97
CA ALA A 107 9.66 -8.41 -6.73
C ALA A 107 10.58 -9.37 -5.96
N SER A 108 11.23 -10.29 -6.68
CA SER A 108 12.27 -11.12 -6.08
C SER A 108 13.48 -10.27 -5.69
N SER A 109 14.13 -10.68 -4.62
CA SER A 109 15.43 -10.17 -4.15
C SER A 109 16.44 -11.31 -4.13
N ASP A 110 17.68 -11.02 -3.74
CA ASP A 110 18.74 -12.04 -3.66
C ASP A 110 18.43 -13.13 -2.63
N HIS A 111 17.61 -12.84 -1.63
CA HIS A 111 17.33 -13.76 -0.52
C HIS A 111 15.85 -14.13 -0.39
N GLY A 112 14.94 -13.49 -1.15
CA GLY A 112 13.49 -13.75 -1.05
C GLY A 112 12.65 -12.79 -1.87
N PHE A 113 11.74 -12.07 -1.24
CA PHE A 113 10.82 -11.18 -1.92
C PHE A 113 10.76 -9.80 -1.25
N ASN A 114 10.49 -8.78 -2.05
CA ASN A 114 10.23 -7.42 -1.59
C ASN A 114 8.85 -6.97 -2.04
N MET A 115 8.17 -6.19 -1.20
CA MET A 115 7.00 -5.44 -1.62
C MET A 115 7.47 -4.04 -2.04
N ILE A 116 7.14 -3.60 -3.25
CA ILE A 116 7.45 -2.24 -3.73
C ILE A 116 6.17 -1.42 -3.71
N ILE A 117 6.06 -0.50 -2.77
CA ILE A 117 4.95 0.48 -2.71
C ILE A 117 5.27 1.62 -3.66
N THR A 118 4.51 1.70 -4.73
CA THR A 118 4.74 2.64 -5.84
C THR A 118 3.87 3.88 -5.73
N ARG A 119 2.77 3.79 -4.98
CA ARG A 119 1.82 4.88 -4.82
C ARG A 119 1.09 4.83 -3.50
N LEU A 120 0.89 5.99 -2.91
CA LEU A 120 -0.03 6.24 -1.81
C LEU A 120 -0.85 7.49 -2.14
N HIS A 121 -2.16 7.41 -2.05
CA HIS A 121 -3.01 8.59 -2.22
C HIS A 121 -4.31 8.49 -1.42
N GLY A 122 -4.77 9.65 -0.96
CA GLY A 122 -6.09 9.79 -0.34
C GLY A 122 -7.21 9.94 -1.37
N ASN A 123 -8.43 9.94 -0.86
CA ASN A 123 -9.64 10.19 -1.64
C ASN A 123 -9.50 11.49 -2.45
N ARG A 124 -9.93 11.46 -3.71
CA ARG A 124 -9.80 12.57 -4.66
C ARG A 124 -11.13 13.22 -5.03
N ASP A 125 -12.22 12.79 -4.42
CA ASP A 125 -13.53 13.40 -4.59
C ASP A 125 -13.49 14.86 -4.13
N HIS A 126 -14.49 15.65 -4.51
CA HIS A 126 -14.56 17.06 -4.15
C HIS A 126 -14.53 17.30 -2.65
N ASP A 127 -15.09 16.40 -1.85
CA ASP A 127 -15.11 16.41 -0.38
C ASP A 127 -14.03 15.51 0.26
N GLY A 128 -13.12 14.94 -0.53
CA GLY A 128 -12.15 13.92 -0.09
C GLY A 128 -11.30 14.36 1.10
N LYS A 129 -10.92 15.64 1.18
CA LYS A 129 -10.17 16.16 2.35
C LYS A 129 -10.99 16.11 3.63
N GLU A 130 -12.28 16.43 3.53
CA GLU A 130 -13.18 16.42 4.68
C GLU A 130 -13.43 14.99 5.16
N VAL A 131 -13.66 14.06 4.24
CA VAL A 131 -13.81 12.63 4.54
C VAL A 131 -12.57 12.08 5.26
N ILE A 132 -11.36 12.40 4.78
CA ILE A 132 -10.10 12.00 5.41
C ILE A 132 -9.98 12.61 6.81
N ARG A 133 -10.38 13.87 6.99
CA ARG A 133 -10.37 14.54 8.30
C ARG A 133 -11.31 13.86 9.30
N GLN A 134 -12.52 13.51 8.85
CA GLN A 134 -13.51 12.80 9.67
C GLN A 134 -13.05 11.39 10.00
N ALA A 135 -12.53 10.63 9.03
CA ALA A 135 -11.94 9.32 9.25
C ALA A 135 -10.77 9.38 10.25
N THR A 136 -9.93 10.41 10.20
CA THR A 136 -8.87 10.61 11.20
C THR A 136 -9.43 10.77 12.60
N LYS A 137 -10.53 11.51 12.77
CA LYS A 137 -11.22 11.65 14.07
C LYS A 137 -11.84 10.33 14.53
N ALA A 138 -12.45 9.58 13.60
CA ALA A 138 -13.03 8.27 13.86
C ALA A 138 -11.97 7.22 14.27
N LEU A 139 -10.73 7.41 13.82
CA LEU A 139 -9.56 6.61 14.19
C LEU A 139 -8.80 7.17 15.41
N HIS A 140 -9.45 7.95 16.28
CA HIS A 140 -8.83 8.58 17.45
C HIS A 140 -7.58 9.42 17.11
N GLY A 141 -7.56 10.06 15.93
CA GLY A 141 -6.43 10.88 15.46
C GLY A 141 -5.32 10.07 14.76
N LEU A 142 -5.48 8.77 14.54
CA LEU A 142 -4.58 8.00 13.70
C LEU A 142 -4.81 8.39 12.22
N ARG A 143 -3.78 8.92 11.58
CA ARG A 143 -3.89 9.35 10.18
C ARG A 143 -4.06 8.15 9.24
N PRO A 144 -5.07 8.14 8.35
CA PRO A 144 -5.31 7.03 7.42
C PRO A 144 -4.10 6.67 6.54
N ALA A 145 -3.27 7.66 6.15
CA ALA A 145 -2.04 7.42 5.40
C ALA A 145 -1.02 6.59 6.20
N VAL A 146 -0.85 6.88 7.49
CA VAL A 146 0.01 6.11 8.40
C VAL A 146 -0.57 4.71 8.59
N LEU A 147 -1.86 4.61 8.87
CA LEU A 147 -2.55 3.34 9.10
C LEU A 147 -2.37 2.39 7.91
N ILE A 148 -2.75 2.81 6.69
CA ILE A 148 -2.68 1.94 5.52
C ILE A 148 -1.23 1.54 5.20
N THR A 149 -0.25 2.40 5.47
CA THR A 149 1.17 2.03 5.29
C THR A 149 1.60 0.97 6.29
N GLN A 150 1.17 1.04 7.56
CA GLN A 150 1.45 0.00 8.55
C GLN A 150 0.78 -1.33 8.19
N LEU A 151 -0.47 -1.28 7.70
CA LEU A 151 -1.17 -2.46 7.22
C LEU A 151 -0.51 -3.06 5.97
N SER A 152 0.03 -2.23 5.07
CA SER A 152 0.83 -2.69 3.92
C SER A 152 2.10 -3.40 4.37
N ARG A 153 2.79 -2.91 5.41
CA ARG A 153 3.97 -3.57 6.00
C ARG A 153 3.59 -4.94 6.55
N HIS A 154 2.49 -5.02 7.29
CA HIS A 154 2.03 -6.27 7.85
C HIS A 154 1.66 -7.28 6.75
N LEU A 155 0.96 -6.83 5.69
CA LEU A 155 0.71 -7.68 4.53
C LEU A 155 2.02 -8.17 3.91
N ALA A 156 3.03 -7.31 3.77
CA ALA A 156 4.34 -7.72 3.26
C ALA A 156 4.98 -8.81 4.15
N MET A 157 4.86 -8.70 5.48
CA MET A 157 5.30 -9.72 6.43
C MET A 157 4.56 -11.05 6.21
N LEU A 158 3.24 -11.03 6.09
CA LEU A 158 2.41 -12.22 5.84
C LEU A 158 2.74 -12.87 4.48
N LEU A 159 3.08 -12.06 3.48
CA LEU A 159 3.52 -12.53 2.17
C LEU A 159 4.96 -13.06 2.17
N GLY A 160 5.66 -13.03 3.30
CA GLY A 160 7.05 -13.49 3.40
C GLY A 160 8.06 -12.52 2.78
N CYS A 161 7.72 -11.24 2.63
CA CYS A 161 8.65 -10.24 2.11
C CYS A 161 9.74 -9.91 3.14
N GLU A 162 10.96 -9.76 2.67
CA GLU A 162 12.12 -9.36 3.49
C GLU A 162 12.11 -7.87 3.78
N ASP A 163 11.69 -7.06 2.79
CA ASP A 163 11.71 -5.61 2.89
C ASP A 163 10.50 -4.98 2.17
N VAL A 164 10.14 -3.78 2.59
CA VAL A 164 9.18 -2.92 1.92
C VAL A 164 9.93 -1.73 1.31
N LEU A 165 9.99 -1.70 -0.01
CA LEU A 165 10.60 -0.63 -0.76
C LEU A 165 9.55 0.43 -1.06
N LEU A 166 9.82 1.68 -0.71
CA LEU A 166 8.90 2.78 -0.85
C LEU A 166 9.43 3.76 -1.89
N VAL A 167 8.61 4.04 -2.89
CA VAL A 167 8.95 5.01 -3.95
C VAL A 167 8.93 6.43 -3.39
N GLY A 168 10.06 7.13 -3.51
CA GLY A 168 10.18 8.53 -3.10
C GLY A 168 9.59 9.51 -4.11
N ASN A 169 9.50 10.78 -3.71
CA ASN A 169 8.91 11.86 -4.52
C ASN A 169 9.49 11.97 -5.93
N HIS A 170 10.82 11.75 -6.08
CA HIS A 170 11.52 11.88 -7.36
C HIS A 170 11.26 10.71 -8.31
N GLN A 171 10.95 9.53 -7.77
CA GLN A 171 10.75 8.30 -8.55
C GLN A 171 9.29 8.06 -8.93
N ARG A 172 8.37 8.95 -8.53
CA ARG A 172 6.94 8.80 -8.84
C ARG A 172 6.67 8.86 -10.33
N VAL A 173 5.89 7.91 -10.82
CA VAL A 173 5.36 7.94 -12.18
C VAL A 173 4.47 9.16 -12.36
N ALA A 174 4.84 10.04 -13.28
CA ALA A 174 4.05 11.20 -13.67
C ALA A 174 3.76 11.17 -15.17
N LEU A 175 2.51 11.51 -15.54
CA LEU A 175 2.08 11.51 -16.95
C LEU A 175 2.83 12.53 -17.80
N ASN A 176 3.24 13.62 -17.18
CA ASN A 176 4.05 14.67 -17.79
C ASN A 176 4.64 15.60 -16.72
N PRO A 177 5.68 16.41 -17.06
CA PRO A 177 6.32 17.34 -16.13
C PRO A 177 5.35 18.35 -15.49
N LYS A 178 4.31 18.81 -16.23
CA LYS A 178 3.32 19.74 -15.70
C LYS A 178 2.48 19.13 -14.59
N ARG A 179 2.13 17.85 -14.69
CA ARG A 179 1.42 17.12 -13.62
C ARG A 179 2.32 16.83 -12.43
N ARG A 180 3.61 16.54 -12.65
CA ARG A 180 4.59 16.35 -11.57
C ARG A 180 4.64 17.58 -10.65
N LYS A 181 4.66 18.80 -11.21
CA LYS A 181 4.65 20.06 -10.44
C LYS A 181 3.37 20.27 -9.60
N LYS A 182 2.25 19.64 -9.94
CA LYS A 182 0.98 19.73 -9.21
C LYS A 182 0.86 18.75 -8.05
N ILE A 183 1.78 17.81 -7.92
CA ILE A 183 1.75 16.81 -6.84
C ILE A 183 2.29 17.47 -5.57
N LYS A 184 1.38 17.77 -4.63
CA LYS A 184 1.70 18.43 -3.36
C LYS A 184 1.99 17.45 -2.21
N THR A 185 1.71 16.15 -2.39
CA THR A 185 1.91 15.15 -1.33
C THR A 185 3.40 14.88 -1.17
N ASP A 186 3.91 15.13 0.00
CA ASP A 186 5.27 14.78 0.40
C ASP A 186 5.27 13.34 0.94
N LEU A 187 5.73 12.40 0.10
CA LEU A 187 5.89 11.01 0.51
C LEU A 187 7.22 10.80 1.26
N ASP A 188 8.28 11.51 0.87
CA ASP A 188 9.58 11.35 1.52
C ASP A 188 9.48 11.67 3.02
N GLY A 189 8.80 12.77 3.37
CA GLY A 189 8.55 13.14 4.76
C GLY A 189 7.74 12.09 5.52
N LEU A 190 6.70 11.51 4.88
CA LEU A 190 5.91 10.44 5.48
C LEU A 190 6.73 9.17 5.70
N TRP A 191 7.58 8.79 4.74
CA TRP A 191 8.43 7.60 4.85
C TRP A 191 9.44 7.74 5.99
N ILE A 192 10.08 8.90 6.12
CA ILE A 192 11.00 9.20 7.23
C ILE A 192 10.27 9.16 8.57
N GLU A 193 9.09 9.75 8.67
CA GLU A 193 8.26 9.70 9.90
C GLU A 193 7.92 8.25 10.31
N LEU A 194 7.74 7.35 9.35
CA LEU A 194 7.47 5.93 9.58
C LEU A 194 8.74 5.11 9.90
N GLY A 195 9.90 5.75 9.93
CA GLY A 195 11.18 5.11 10.23
C GLY A 195 11.86 4.47 9.02
N ALA A 196 11.41 4.79 7.80
CA ALA A 196 12.08 4.28 6.61
C ALA A 196 13.43 4.96 6.37
N VAL A 197 14.39 4.18 5.89
CA VAL A 197 15.76 4.64 5.60
C VAL A 197 15.97 4.76 4.11
N LYS A 198 16.32 5.95 3.65
CA LYS A 198 16.63 6.18 2.23
C LYS A 198 17.96 5.50 1.87
N LYS A 199 17.95 4.70 0.81
CA LYS A 199 19.14 4.00 0.29
C LYS A 199 19.69 4.67 -0.99
N GLN A 200 20.88 4.28 -1.39
CA GLN A 200 21.53 4.80 -2.61
C GLN A 200 20.71 4.54 -3.88
N SER A 201 19.92 3.47 -3.91
CA SER A 201 18.96 3.17 -4.99
C SER A 201 17.86 4.24 -5.17
N GLY A 202 17.72 5.16 -4.22
CA GLY A 202 16.68 6.17 -4.19
C GLY A 202 15.40 5.72 -3.51
N PHE A 203 15.21 4.42 -3.28
CA PHE A 203 14.10 3.89 -2.49
C PHE A 203 14.28 4.16 -1.00
N PHE A 204 13.16 4.29 -0.30
CA PHE A 204 13.13 4.19 1.14
C PHE A 204 12.84 2.74 1.52
N HIS A 205 13.63 2.20 2.44
CA HIS A 205 13.50 0.84 2.94
C HIS A 205 12.84 0.86 4.31
N LEU A 206 11.83 0.01 4.48
CA LEU A 206 11.08 -0.11 5.71
C LEU A 206 10.88 -1.61 6.02
N HIS A 207 11.34 -2.04 7.19
CA HIS A 207 11.19 -3.44 7.59
C HIS A 207 9.70 -3.84 7.65
N PRO A 208 9.28 -5.02 7.16
CA PRO A 208 7.87 -5.44 7.11
C PRO A 208 7.22 -5.51 8.49
N ARG A 209 7.97 -5.93 9.52
CA ARG A 209 7.42 -6.12 10.86
C ARG A 209 6.96 -4.79 11.48
N VAL A 210 5.70 -4.74 11.87
CA VAL A 210 5.12 -3.60 12.58
C VAL A 210 5.34 -3.78 14.08
N HIS A 211 5.95 -2.78 14.71
CA HIS A 211 6.11 -2.75 16.16
C HIS A 211 4.99 -1.94 16.78
N LEU A 212 4.19 -2.58 17.62
CA LEU A 212 3.19 -1.88 18.44
C LEU A 212 3.82 -1.42 19.74
N PRO A 213 3.63 -0.15 20.15
CA PRO A 213 4.11 0.30 21.44
C PRO A 213 3.35 -0.43 22.56
N SER A 214 4.09 -1.07 23.47
CA SER A 214 3.54 -1.69 24.69
C SER A 214 3.59 -0.73 25.88
N ASP A 215 4.53 0.20 25.88
CA ASP A 215 4.68 1.25 26.91
C ASP A 215 4.36 2.63 26.33
N PHE A 216 3.70 3.45 27.14
CA PHE A 216 3.29 4.82 26.83
C PHE A 216 3.79 5.79 27.91
N SER A 217 4.78 5.42 28.71
CA SER A 217 5.36 6.25 29.80
C SER A 217 5.92 7.56 29.24
N ASP A 218 6.58 7.51 28.08
CA ASP A 218 7.18 8.65 27.40
C ASP A 218 6.14 9.59 26.74
N VAL A 219 4.88 9.15 26.66
CA VAL A 219 3.79 9.97 26.14
C VAL A 219 3.23 10.85 27.27
N ALA A 220 3.09 12.14 27.00
CA ALA A 220 2.48 13.09 27.95
C ALA A 220 1.13 12.56 28.47
N SER A 221 0.88 12.66 29.79
CA SER A 221 -0.23 12.00 30.48
C SER A 221 -1.59 12.25 29.82
N HIS A 222 -1.86 13.49 29.39
CA HIS A 222 -3.10 13.86 28.70
C HIS A 222 -3.27 13.23 27.31
N LYS A 223 -2.20 12.71 26.68
CA LYS A 223 -2.22 12.06 25.36
C LYS A 223 -2.17 10.54 25.44
N ARG A 224 -1.88 9.95 26.60
CA ARG A 224 -1.72 8.48 26.76
C ARG A 224 -2.98 7.70 26.37
N ALA A 225 -4.15 8.19 26.75
CA ALA A 225 -5.41 7.54 26.40
C ALA A 225 -5.64 7.50 24.88
N GLU A 226 -5.31 8.58 24.18
CA GLU A 226 -5.39 8.64 22.71
C GLU A 226 -4.37 7.71 22.06
N ALA A 227 -3.13 7.71 22.53
CA ALA A 227 -2.07 6.83 22.01
C ALA A 227 -2.43 5.35 22.18
N LYS A 228 -2.96 4.93 23.33
CA LYS A 228 -3.45 3.58 23.58
C LYS A 228 -4.58 3.19 22.59
N ARG A 229 -5.57 4.06 22.36
CA ARG A 229 -6.67 3.80 21.43
C ARG A 229 -6.18 3.62 19.98
N LYS A 230 -5.22 4.46 19.54
CA LYS A 230 -4.55 4.31 18.22
C LYS A 230 -3.86 2.96 18.09
N ALA A 231 -3.11 2.56 19.11
CA ALA A 231 -2.43 1.27 19.14
C ALA A 231 -3.42 0.10 19.13
N THR A 232 -4.53 0.21 19.87
CA THR A 232 -5.59 -0.81 19.88
C THR A 232 -6.22 -0.99 18.50
N ILE A 233 -6.62 0.09 17.81
CA ILE A 233 -7.19 -0.01 16.46
C ILE A 233 -6.21 -0.69 15.50
N LEU A 234 -4.95 -0.26 15.51
CA LEU A 234 -3.93 -0.87 14.66
C LEU A 234 -3.75 -2.36 15.01
N SER A 235 -3.64 -2.70 16.29
CA SER A 235 -3.51 -4.10 16.75
C SER A 235 -4.69 -4.96 16.28
N CYS A 236 -5.93 -4.49 16.44
CA CYS A 236 -7.11 -5.24 16.01
C CYS A 236 -7.11 -5.51 14.50
N LEU A 237 -6.72 -4.53 13.67
CA LEU A 237 -6.62 -4.72 12.23
C LEU A 237 -5.50 -5.71 11.85
N LEU A 238 -4.34 -5.65 12.51
CA LEU A 238 -3.26 -6.60 12.27
C LEU A 238 -3.69 -8.03 12.62
N LEU A 239 -4.31 -8.23 13.78
CA LEU A 239 -4.82 -9.54 14.21
C LEU A 239 -5.93 -10.07 13.27
N SER A 240 -6.79 -9.19 12.76
CA SER A 240 -7.80 -9.56 11.76
C SER A 240 -7.15 -10.06 10.47
N MET A 241 -6.06 -9.42 10.01
CA MET A 241 -5.29 -9.87 8.84
C MET A 241 -4.62 -11.22 9.05
N ASP A 242 -4.16 -11.54 10.27
CA ASP A 242 -3.53 -12.83 10.59
C ASP A 242 -4.51 -14.00 10.51
N SER A 243 -5.81 -13.72 10.52
CA SER A 243 -6.89 -14.72 10.54
C SER A 243 -7.51 -14.96 9.15
N THR A 244 -7.09 -14.19 8.14
CA THR A 244 -7.60 -14.24 6.76
C THR A 244 -6.67 -15.06 5.86
#